data_8238f846c8ee64d030e13fff1accf374
#
_entry.id   8238f846c8ee64d030e13fff1accf374
#
_cell.length_a   1.000
_cell.length_b   1.000
_cell.length_c   1.000
_cell.angle_alpha   90.00
_cell.angle_beta   90.00
_cell.angle_gamma   90.00
#
_symmetry.space_group_name_H-M   'P 1'
#
loop_
_entity.id
_entity.type
_entity.pdbx_description
1 polymer ?
#
loop_
_entity_poly.entity_id
_entity_poly.type
_entity_poly.pdbx_seq_one_letter_code
_entity_poly.pdbx_strand_id
1 'polypeptide(L)'
;MKVGLLKDIKDGEFRTIMTPNEAAELVSLGAEVYVETGAGEGASFEDADYVKAGAKIAKDMKEIYATCDFVTKVKELEECEFDLLREGQIIFTCLHPAASKDEVDVLLKSKVIAFTAEDTHRYGSPNCEIAGKLGLLKGAEHLLRTNGGSGQLICGAGGAPAANILIIGAGLAGTGALQLAY
;
A
#
# COMPACT_ATOMS: atom_id res chain seq x y z
N MET A 1 -21.60 -8.48 -6.18
CA MET A 1 -20.84 -7.97 -5.01
C MET A 1 -20.38 -6.55 -5.33
N LYS A 2 -20.53 -5.64 -4.39
CA LYS A 2 -20.07 -4.27 -4.53
C LYS A 2 -18.69 -4.14 -3.89
N VAL A 3 -17.71 -3.71 -4.68
CA VAL A 3 -16.31 -3.56 -4.29
C VAL A 3 -15.96 -2.08 -4.22
N GLY A 4 -15.42 -1.61 -3.11
CA GLY A 4 -15.07 -0.22 -2.88
C GLY A 4 -13.57 -0.03 -2.70
N LEU A 5 -12.98 0.87 -3.48
CA LEU A 5 -11.63 1.38 -3.30
C LEU A 5 -11.70 2.70 -2.52
N LEU A 6 -11.06 2.73 -1.37
CA LEU A 6 -10.88 3.96 -0.59
C LEU A 6 -9.64 4.74 -1.03
N LYS A 7 -9.70 6.04 -0.91
CA LYS A 7 -8.51 6.90 -0.89
C LYS A 7 -7.74 6.65 0.40
N ASP A 8 -6.45 6.37 0.30
CA ASP A 8 -5.65 6.28 1.51
C ASP A 8 -5.44 7.67 2.11
N ILE A 9 -5.65 7.78 3.42
CA ILE A 9 -5.57 9.05 4.15
C ILE A 9 -4.34 9.14 5.04
N LYS A 10 -3.50 8.08 5.05
CA LYS A 10 -2.27 8.07 5.81
C LYS A 10 -1.26 9.05 5.23
N ASP A 11 -0.66 9.84 6.07
CA ASP A 11 0.33 10.83 5.64
C ASP A 11 1.51 10.18 4.88
N GLY A 12 1.79 10.70 3.70
CA GLY A 12 2.84 10.18 2.81
C GLY A 12 2.46 8.90 2.03
N GLU A 13 1.22 8.40 2.11
CA GLU A 13 0.77 7.28 1.29
C GLU A 13 0.17 7.77 -0.02
N PHE A 14 0.82 7.44 -1.13
CA PHE A 14 0.43 7.84 -2.49
C PHE A 14 0.04 6.66 -3.37
N ARG A 15 0.14 5.43 -2.86
CA ARG A 15 -0.17 4.22 -3.64
C ARG A 15 -1.68 3.98 -3.67
N THR A 16 -2.10 3.22 -4.68
CA THR A 16 -3.42 2.57 -4.71
C THR A 16 -3.24 1.05 -4.76
N ILE A 17 -4.15 0.32 -4.14
CA ILE A 17 -4.13 -1.16 -4.16
C ILE A 17 -4.84 -1.72 -5.40
N MET A 18 -5.63 -0.90 -6.08
CA MET A 18 -6.37 -1.27 -7.28
C MET A 18 -6.20 -0.18 -8.34
N THR A 19 -5.54 -0.51 -9.44
CA THR A 19 -5.43 0.39 -10.60
C THR A 19 -6.69 0.30 -11.47
N PRO A 20 -6.88 1.18 -12.48
CA PRO A 20 -7.98 1.05 -13.42
C PRO A 20 -8.05 -0.31 -14.14
N ASN A 21 -6.91 -0.99 -14.34
CA ASN A 21 -6.89 -2.31 -14.98
C ASN A 21 -7.55 -3.39 -14.09
N GLU A 22 -7.20 -3.45 -12.80
CA GLU A 22 -7.82 -4.38 -11.86
C GLU A 22 -9.30 -4.03 -11.64
N ALA A 23 -9.65 -2.74 -11.65
CA ALA A 23 -11.06 -2.32 -11.60
C ALA A 23 -11.85 -2.85 -12.81
N ALA A 24 -11.29 -2.74 -14.04
CA ALA A 24 -11.89 -3.29 -15.25
C ALA A 24 -12.04 -4.81 -15.19
N GLU A 25 -11.04 -5.50 -14.64
CA GLU A 25 -11.09 -6.96 -14.46
C GLU A 25 -12.23 -7.35 -13.50
N LEU A 26 -12.35 -6.69 -12.35
CA LEU A 26 -13.44 -6.93 -11.39
C LEU A 26 -14.81 -6.66 -12.02
N VAL A 27 -14.96 -5.58 -12.80
CA VAL A 27 -16.19 -5.29 -13.54
C VAL A 27 -16.49 -6.41 -14.53
N SER A 28 -15.50 -6.91 -15.26
CA SER A 28 -15.68 -8.02 -16.22
C SER A 28 -16.12 -9.33 -15.54
N LEU A 29 -15.77 -9.52 -14.27
CA LEU A 29 -16.19 -10.64 -13.43
C LEU A 29 -17.58 -10.44 -12.79
N GLY A 30 -18.25 -9.33 -13.11
CA GLY A 30 -19.61 -9.04 -12.65
C GLY A 30 -19.67 -8.30 -11.30
N ALA A 31 -18.58 -7.73 -10.82
CA ALA A 31 -18.61 -6.85 -9.66
C ALA A 31 -19.08 -5.42 -10.04
N GLU A 32 -19.77 -4.76 -9.10
CA GLU A 32 -19.96 -3.32 -9.17
C GLU A 32 -18.81 -2.65 -8.42
N VAL A 33 -17.94 -1.95 -9.14
CA VAL A 33 -16.76 -1.29 -8.54
C VAL A 33 -17.08 0.17 -8.26
N TYR A 34 -16.80 0.60 -7.04
CA TYR A 34 -16.90 1.98 -6.57
C TYR A 34 -15.52 2.47 -6.17
N VAL A 35 -15.15 3.66 -6.57
CA VAL A 35 -13.86 4.28 -6.28
C VAL A 35 -14.10 5.62 -5.61
N GLU A 36 -13.54 5.83 -4.44
CA GLU A 36 -13.58 7.13 -3.79
C GLU A 36 -12.84 8.16 -4.66
N THR A 37 -13.43 9.34 -4.83
CA THR A 37 -12.83 10.39 -5.66
C THR A 37 -11.39 10.69 -5.24
N GLY A 38 -10.49 10.72 -6.20
CA GLY A 38 -9.06 10.94 -5.98
C GLY A 38 -8.29 9.76 -5.39
N ALA A 39 -8.88 8.55 -5.27
CA ALA A 39 -8.19 7.38 -4.70
C ALA A 39 -6.96 6.93 -5.50
N GLY A 40 -6.90 7.24 -6.77
CA GLY A 40 -5.78 6.92 -7.66
C GLY A 40 -4.80 8.06 -7.92
N GLU A 41 -5.12 9.28 -7.53
CA GLU A 41 -4.34 10.48 -7.89
C GLU A 41 -2.86 10.40 -7.49
N GLY A 42 -2.59 9.90 -6.27
CA GLY A 42 -1.22 9.71 -5.79
C GLY A 42 -0.38 8.75 -6.63
N ALA A 43 -1.04 7.81 -7.31
CA ALA A 43 -0.43 6.85 -8.24
C ALA A 43 -0.57 7.25 -9.70
N SER A 44 -0.95 8.51 -9.98
CA SER A 44 -1.14 9.09 -11.32
C SER A 44 -2.30 8.50 -12.12
N PHE A 45 -3.35 8.03 -11.44
CA PHE A 45 -4.62 7.62 -12.04
C PHE A 45 -5.72 8.61 -11.66
N GLU A 46 -6.37 9.18 -12.66
CA GLU A 46 -7.50 10.10 -12.46
C GLU A 46 -8.83 9.33 -12.32
N ASP A 47 -9.83 9.96 -11.69
CA ASP A 47 -11.19 9.39 -11.60
C ASP A 47 -11.74 8.98 -12.97
N ALA A 48 -11.41 9.75 -14.03
CA ALA A 48 -11.81 9.45 -15.39
C ALA A 48 -11.27 8.10 -15.92
N ASP A 49 -10.12 7.65 -15.43
CA ASP A 49 -9.54 6.37 -15.85
C ASP A 49 -10.32 5.19 -15.23
N TYR A 50 -10.75 5.33 -13.97
CA TYR A 50 -11.64 4.36 -13.33
C TYR A 50 -13.03 4.34 -13.95
N VAL A 51 -13.56 5.49 -14.35
CA VAL A 51 -14.84 5.56 -15.09
C VAL A 51 -14.74 4.82 -16.43
N LYS A 52 -13.65 5.02 -17.18
CA LYS A 52 -13.38 4.25 -18.42
C LYS A 52 -13.28 2.74 -18.17
N ALA A 53 -12.77 2.34 -17.01
CA ALA A 53 -12.71 0.95 -16.56
C ALA A 53 -14.07 0.38 -16.14
N GLY A 54 -15.14 1.18 -16.13
CA GLY A 54 -16.50 0.78 -15.76
C GLY A 54 -16.82 0.93 -14.27
N ALA A 55 -15.94 1.56 -13.48
CA ALA A 55 -16.20 1.88 -12.09
C ALA A 55 -17.08 3.13 -11.93
N LYS A 56 -17.73 3.23 -10.77
CA LYS A 56 -18.50 4.40 -10.32
C LYS A 56 -17.68 5.19 -9.33
N ILE A 57 -17.70 6.51 -9.43
CA ILE A 57 -16.99 7.36 -8.46
C ILE A 57 -17.92 7.67 -7.29
N ALA A 58 -17.45 7.37 -6.08
CA ALA A 58 -18.07 7.75 -4.81
C ALA A 58 -17.44 9.06 -4.32
N LYS A 59 -18.25 9.90 -3.68
CA LYS A 59 -17.80 11.24 -3.27
C LYS A 59 -16.84 11.23 -2.07
N ASP A 60 -16.99 10.24 -1.19
CA ASP A 60 -16.22 10.12 0.06
C ASP A 60 -16.21 8.67 0.59
N MET A 61 -15.38 8.42 1.61
CA MET A 61 -15.26 7.12 2.27
C MET A 61 -16.59 6.66 2.89
N LYS A 62 -17.44 7.57 3.37
CA LYS A 62 -18.71 7.22 4.01
C LYS A 62 -19.66 6.56 3.02
N GLU A 63 -19.66 7.04 1.78
CA GLU A 63 -20.44 6.43 0.71
C GLU A 63 -19.90 5.03 0.37
N ILE A 64 -18.58 4.83 0.33
CA ILE A 64 -17.94 3.52 0.12
C ILE A 64 -18.36 2.55 1.22
N TYR A 65 -18.14 2.91 2.49
CA TYR A 65 -18.49 2.04 3.62
C TYR A 65 -19.99 1.72 3.68
N ALA A 66 -20.85 2.69 3.38
CA ALA A 66 -22.31 2.47 3.38
C ALA A 66 -22.78 1.57 2.23
N THR A 67 -22.09 1.60 1.07
CA THR A 67 -22.56 0.99 -0.18
C THR A 67 -21.94 -0.36 -0.46
N CYS A 68 -20.64 -0.54 -0.16
CA CYS A 68 -19.85 -1.67 -0.63
C CYS A 68 -19.83 -2.84 0.36
N ASP A 69 -19.85 -4.05 -0.18
CA ASP A 69 -19.74 -5.30 0.59
C ASP A 69 -18.27 -5.63 0.90
N PHE A 70 -17.39 -5.27 -0.02
CA PHE A 70 -15.94 -5.44 0.04
C PHE A 70 -15.28 -4.05 -0.04
N VAL A 71 -14.46 -3.72 0.93
CA VAL A 71 -13.76 -2.43 1.02
C VAL A 71 -12.26 -2.67 1.07
N THR A 72 -11.51 -1.91 0.28
CA THR A 72 -10.05 -2.06 0.18
C THR A 72 -9.33 -0.71 0.11
N LYS A 73 -8.14 -0.67 0.67
CA LYS A 73 -7.14 0.41 0.59
C LYS A 73 -5.75 -0.17 0.83
N VAL A 74 -4.70 0.64 0.79
CA VAL A 74 -3.32 0.15 0.95
C VAL A 74 -2.97 -0.06 2.42
N LYS A 75 -3.27 0.92 3.29
CA LYS A 75 -2.81 0.94 4.68
C LYS A 75 -3.92 0.56 5.66
N GLU A 76 -3.53 0.37 6.91
CA GLU A 76 -4.39 0.11 8.04
C GLU A 76 -5.55 1.13 8.14
N LEU A 77 -6.59 0.78 8.88
CA LEU A 77 -7.73 1.67 9.12
C LEU A 77 -7.32 2.78 10.11
N GLU A 78 -7.77 3.99 9.83
CA GLU A 78 -7.61 5.14 10.71
C GLU A 78 -8.84 5.28 11.64
N GLU A 79 -8.69 5.94 12.78
CA GLU A 79 -9.75 6.08 13.78
C GLU A 79 -11.07 6.62 13.23
N CYS A 80 -11.01 7.53 12.23
CA CYS A 80 -12.20 8.09 11.61
C CYS A 80 -13.01 7.10 10.77
N GLU A 81 -12.44 5.92 10.46
CA GLU A 81 -13.09 4.85 9.72
C GLU A 81 -13.79 3.84 10.62
N PHE A 82 -13.44 3.78 11.90
CA PHE A 82 -13.88 2.75 12.84
C PHE A 82 -15.41 2.68 13.00
N ASP A 83 -16.08 3.83 13.06
CA ASP A 83 -17.53 3.90 13.18
C ASP A 83 -18.29 3.66 11.88
N LEU A 84 -17.58 3.49 10.76
CA LEU A 84 -18.17 3.25 9.44
C LEU A 84 -18.28 1.76 9.10
N LEU A 85 -17.61 0.90 9.86
CA LEU A 85 -17.59 -0.56 9.66
C LEU A 85 -18.98 -1.18 9.90
N ARG A 86 -19.34 -2.16 9.07
CA ARG A 86 -20.61 -2.88 9.15
C ARG A 86 -20.41 -4.39 9.34
N GLU A 87 -21.26 -5.01 10.17
CA GLU A 87 -21.24 -6.47 10.37
C GLU A 87 -21.32 -7.22 9.03
N GLY A 88 -20.42 -8.18 8.84
CA GLY A 88 -20.34 -9.00 7.61
C GLY A 88 -19.64 -8.32 6.43
N GLN A 89 -19.23 -7.05 6.56
CA GLN A 89 -18.45 -6.36 5.52
C GLN A 89 -17.05 -6.97 5.42
N ILE A 90 -16.55 -7.12 4.21
CA ILE A 90 -15.20 -7.64 3.96
C ILE A 90 -14.24 -6.45 3.88
N ILE A 91 -13.18 -6.51 4.68
CA ILE A 91 -12.09 -5.51 4.69
C ILE A 91 -10.81 -6.20 4.21
N PHE A 92 -10.20 -5.65 3.17
CA PHE A 92 -8.95 -6.15 2.59
C PHE A 92 -7.92 -5.01 2.49
N THR A 93 -6.97 -5.00 3.40
CA THR A 93 -5.91 -3.98 3.46
C THR A 93 -4.69 -4.52 4.21
N CYS A 94 -3.57 -3.79 4.21
CA CYS A 94 -2.42 -4.09 5.06
C CYS A 94 -2.73 -3.70 6.51
N LEU A 95 -3.33 -4.60 7.27
CA LEU A 95 -3.82 -4.32 8.64
C LEU A 95 -2.70 -4.25 9.69
N HIS A 96 -1.61 -4.99 9.51
CA HIS A 96 -0.54 -5.09 10.51
C HIS A 96 -1.04 -5.34 11.96
N PRO A 97 -1.87 -6.36 12.22
CA PRO A 97 -2.64 -6.51 13.46
C PRO A 97 -1.80 -6.57 14.73
N ALA A 98 -0.52 -6.94 14.64
CA ALA A 98 0.41 -6.92 15.76
C ALA A 98 0.82 -5.51 16.21
N ALA A 99 0.58 -4.49 15.38
CA ALA A 99 0.99 -3.12 15.64
C ALA A 99 -0.11 -2.27 16.30
N SER A 100 -1.39 -2.62 16.12
CA SER A 100 -2.52 -1.83 16.62
C SER A 100 -3.57 -2.72 17.30
N LYS A 101 -3.57 -2.71 18.65
CA LYS A 101 -4.59 -3.41 19.42
C LYS A 101 -5.98 -2.80 19.23
N ASP A 102 -6.05 -1.48 19.17
CA ASP A 102 -7.33 -0.75 19.07
C ASP A 102 -8.03 -1.04 17.74
N GLU A 103 -7.30 -1.10 16.63
CA GLU A 103 -7.82 -1.53 15.34
C GLU A 103 -8.37 -2.96 15.39
N VAL A 104 -7.62 -3.89 15.99
CA VAL A 104 -8.07 -5.28 16.15
C VAL A 104 -9.34 -5.37 16.98
N ASP A 105 -9.40 -4.67 18.10
CA ASP A 105 -10.58 -4.65 18.97
C ASP A 105 -11.81 -4.09 18.22
N VAL A 106 -11.64 -3.07 17.39
CA VAL A 106 -12.72 -2.51 16.55
C VAL A 106 -13.17 -3.49 15.48
N LEU A 107 -12.25 -4.12 14.76
CA LEU A 107 -12.58 -5.13 13.75
C LEU A 107 -13.39 -6.28 14.35
N LEU A 108 -12.99 -6.77 15.52
CA LEU A 108 -13.71 -7.82 16.25
C LEU A 108 -15.10 -7.38 16.70
N LYS A 109 -15.20 -6.16 17.27
CA LYS A 109 -16.48 -5.57 17.75
C LYS A 109 -17.46 -5.36 16.60
N SER A 110 -16.98 -4.91 15.45
CA SER A 110 -17.77 -4.64 14.24
C SER A 110 -18.16 -5.91 13.49
N LYS A 111 -17.58 -7.06 13.86
CA LYS A 111 -17.82 -8.36 13.22
C LYS A 111 -17.63 -8.35 11.69
N VAL A 112 -16.66 -7.62 11.23
CA VAL A 112 -16.24 -7.61 9.83
C VAL A 112 -15.45 -8.88 9.51
N ILE A 113 -15.30 -9.18 8.22
CA ILE A 113 -14.44 -10.27 7.71
C ILE A 113 -13.16 -9.60 7.21
N ALA A 114 -12.10 -9.63 8.02
CA ALA A 114 -10.86 -8.93 7.71
C ALA A 114 -9.80 -9.87 7.13
N PHE A 115 -9.17 -9.43 6.03
CA PHE A 115 -8.02 -10.10 5.42
C PHE A 115 -6.83 -9.14 5.40
N THR A 116 -5.66 -9.64 5.81
CA THR A 116 -4.40 -8.90 5.75
C THR A 116 -3.79 -9.05 4.36
N ALA A 117 -3.73 -7.97 3.59
CA ALA A 117 -3.22 -7.99 2.22
C ALA A 117 -1.74 -8.43 2.15
N GLU A 118 -0.94 -8.07 3.17
CA GLU A 118 0.47 -8.44 3.27
C GLU A 118 0.71 -9.94 3.32
N ASP A 119 -0.25 -10.73 3.81
CA ASP A 119 -0.11 -12.19 3.97
C ASP A 119 -0.72 -12.99 2.80
N THR A 120 -1.39 -12.33 1.88
CA THR A 120 -2.09 -13.01 0.77
C THR A 120 -1.26 -13.11 -0.51
N HIS A 121 -0.15 -12.38 -0.61
CA HIS A 121 0.66 -12.36 -1.82
C HIS A 121 1.50 -13.63 -1.96
N ARG A 122 1.45 -14.27 -3.15
CA ARG A 122 2.10 -15.55 -3.45
C ARG A 122 3.60 -15.58 -3.14
N TYR A 123 4.29 -14.46 -3.35
CA TYR A 123 5.76 -14.34 -3.22
C TYR A 123 6.17 -13.57 -1.97
N GLY A 124 5.28 -13.42 -0.98
CA GLY A 124 5.44 -12.56 0.17
C GLY A 124 5.08 -11.10 -0.14
N SER A 125 5.13 -10.23 0.87
CA SER A 125 4.71 -8.84 0.70
C SER A 125 5.62 -8.07 -0.25
N PRO A 126 5.13 -7.58 -1.40
CA PRO A 126 5.92 -6.73 -2.31
C PRO A 126 6.34 -5.42 -1.65
N ASN A 127 5.57 -4.95 -0.67
CA ASN A 127 5.92 -3.76 0.12
C ASN A 127 7.23 -3.95 0.89
N CYS A 128 7.47 -5.14 1.44
CA CYS A 128 8.71 -5.43 2.17
C CYS A 128 9.92 -5.45 1.23
N GLU A 129 9.80 -6.04 0.05
CA GLU A 129 10.87 -6.03 -0.96
C GLU A 129 11.22 -4.62 -1.40
N ILE A 130 10.19 -3.81 -1.75
CA ILE A 130 10.35 -2.42 -2.15
C ILE A 130 10.97 -1.59 -1.02
N ALA A 131 10.53 -1.79 0.24
CA ALA A 131 11.10 -1.09 1.40
C ALA A 131 12.60 -1.36 1.54
N GLY A 132 13.03 -2.61 1.33
CA GLY A 132 14.46 -2.95 1.34
C GLY A 132 15.25 -2.24 0.25
N LYS A 133 14.75 -2.26 -0.98
CA LYS A 133 15.37 -1.56 -2.11
C LYS A 133 15.44 -0.05 -1.88
N LEU A 134 14.33 0.57 -1.45
CA LEU A 134 14.30 2.00 -1.14
C LEU A 134 15.21 2.35 0.03
N GLY A 135 15.30 1.51 1.06
CA GLY A 135 16.22 1.71 2.18
C GLY A 135 17.67 1.79 1.72
N LEU A 136 18.09 0.92 0.80
CA LEU A 136 19.43 0.98 0.22
C LEU A 136 19.65 2.26 -0.60
N LEU A 137 18.68 2.65 -1.44
CA LEU A 137 18.75 3.89 -2.21
C LEU A 137 18.86 5.12 -1.32
N LYS A 138 18.08 5.17 -0.25
CA LYS A 138 18.17 6.26 0.75
C LYS A 138 19.50 6.26 1.50
N GLY A 139 20.03 5.10 1.86
CA GLY A 139 21.37 4.97 2.42
C GLY A 139 22.44 5.50 1.47
N ALA A 140 22.35 5.15 0.18
CA ALA A 140 23.27 5.66 -0.85
C ALA A 140 23.17 7.18 -1.03
N GLU A 141 21.95 7.73 -1.02
CA GLU A 141 21.71 9.19 -1.06
C GLU A 141 22.37 9.91 0.13
N HIS A 142 22.25 9.34 1.33
CA HIS A 142 22.84 9.92 2.54
C HIS A 142 24.36 9.77 2.63
N LEU A 143 25.01 8.93 1.82
CA LEU A 143 26.48 8.92 1.71
C LEU A 143 27.02 10.15 0.96
N LEU A 144 26.20 10.80 0.13
CA LEU A 144 26.63 11.95 -0.65
C LEU A 144 26.91 13.16 0.24
N ARG A 145 27.94 13.94 -0.10
CA ARG A 145 28.36 15.12 0.67
C ARG A 145 27.27 16.18 0.75
N THR A 146 26.47 16.33 -0.30
CA THR A 146 25.32 17.24 -0.35
C THR A 146 24.26 16.94 0.68
N ASN A 147 24.19 15.69 1.16
CA ASN A 147 23.21 15.22 2.14
C ASN A 147 23.86 14.94 3.52
N GLY A 148 25.06 15.52 3.77
CA GLY A 148 25.75 15.43 5.05
C GLY A 148 26.63 14.17 5.22
N GLY A 149 26.72 13.33 4.19
CA GLY A 149 27.51 12.10 4.21
C GLY A 149 29.01 12.30 4.00
N SER A 150 29.76 11.18 3.94
CA SER A 150 31.21 11.16 3.72
C SER A 150 31.65 11.59 2.32
N GLY A 151 30.76 11.68 1.37
CA GLY A 151 31.06 11.96 -0.04
C GLY A 151 31.49 10.72 -0.82
N GLN A 152 31.14 9.53 -0.33
CA GLN A 152 31.46 8.26 -0.97
C GLN A 152 30.31 7.85 -1.90
N LEU A 153 30.63 7.38 -3.11
CA LEU A 153 29.64 6.76 -4.01
C LEU A 153 29.53 5.27 -3.67
N ILE A 154 28.30 4.79 -3.53
CA ILE A 154 28.03 3.41 -3.09
C ILE A 154 28.67 2.36 -4.00
N CYS A 155 28.64 2.55 -5.32
CA CYS A 155 29.25 1.66 -6.31
C CYS A 155 30.74 1.94 -6.58
N GLY A 156 31.33 2.95 -5.91
CA GLY A 156 32.68 3.43 -6.26
C GLY A 156 32.72 4.16 -7.61
N ALA A 157 33.92 4.49 -8.05
CA ALA A 157 34.20 5.09 -9.34
C ALA A 157 35.60 4.68 -9.81
N GLY A 158 36.00 5.00 -11.03
CA GLY A 158 37.33 4.66 -11.55
C GLY A 158 38.45 5.15 -10.60
N GLY A 159 39.14 4.21 -9.98
CA GLY A 159 40.19 4.49 -8.99
C GLY A 159 39.72 4.69 -7.54
N ALA A 160 38.42 4.71 -7.27
CA ALA A 160 37.84 4.79 -5.91
C ALA A 160 37.04 3.51 -5.58
N PRO A 161 37.24 2.89 -4.40
CA PRO A 161 36.54 1.67 -4.05
C PRO A 161 35.04 1.94 -3.81
N ALA A 162 34.22 0.88 -3.99
CA ALA A 162 32.82 0.88 -3.56
C ALA A 162 32.69 1.00 -2.03
N ALA A 163 31.54 1.42 -1.56
CA ALA A 163 31.22 1.45 -0.14
C ALA A 163 31.00 0.03 0.40
N ASN A 164 31.30 -0.17 1.70
CA ASN A 164 30.93 -1.38 2.40
C ASN A 164 29.48 -1.25 2.91
N ILE A 165 28.64 -2.23 2.60
CA ILE A 165 27.24 -2.27 3.00
C ILE A 165 27.04 -3.44 3.97
N LEU A 166 26.49 -3.16 5.15
CA LEU A 166 26.06 -4.16 6.10
C LEU A 166 24.53 -4.20 6.13
N ILE A 167 23.94 -5.34 5.77
CA ILE A 167 22.50 -5.59 5.85
C ILE A 167 22.25 -6.50 7.05
N ILE A 168 21.47 -6.03 8.04
CA ILE A 168 21.10 -6.81 9.22
C ILE A 168 19.68 -7.33 9.03
N GLY A 169 19.57 -8.65 8.87
CA GLY A 169 18.32 -9.35 8.60
C GLY A 169 18.22 -9.86 7.17
N ALA A 170 17.73 -11.09 7.02
CA ALA A 170 17.60 -11.80 5.72
C ALA A 170 16.13 -12.12 5.39
N GLY A 171 15.18 -11.32 5.90
CA GLY A 171 13.78 -11.36 5.50
C GLY A 171 13.57 -10.73 4.12
N LEU A 172 12.31 -10.53 3.71
CA LEU A 172 11.96 -9.96 2.41
C LEU A 172 12.61 -8.58 2.17
N ALA A 173 12.61 -7.70 3.17
CA ALA A 173 13.26 -6.39 3.06
C ALA A 173 14.78 -6.50 2.93
N GLY A 174 15.44 -7.31 3.78
CA GLY A 174 16.89 -7.51 3.71
C GLY A 174 17.31 -8.14 2.38
N THR A 175 16.54 -9.10 1.88
CA THR A 175 16.78 -9.71 0.56
C THR A 175 16.57 -8.70 -0.56
N GLY A 176 15.54 -7.84 -0.49
CA GLY A 176 15.32 -6.77 -1.45
C GLY A 176 16.47 -5.76 -1.49
N ALA A 177 16.99 -5.37 -0.31
CA ALA A 177 18.19 -4.53 -0.23
C ALA A 177 19.41 -5.20 -0.86
N LEU A 178 19.63 -6.50 -0.56
CA LEU A 178 20.74 -7.26 -1.12
C LEU A 178 20.68 -7.37 -2.66
N GLN A 179 19.49 -7.61 -3.21
CA GLN A 179 19.30 -7.68 -4.66
C GLN A 179 19.67 -6.38 -5.39
N LEU A 180 19.49 -5.24 -4.73
CA LEU A 180 19.85 -3.94 -5.32
C LEU A 180 21.32 -3.58 -5.05
N ALA A 181 21.93 -4.11 -3.97
CA ALA A 181 23.32 -3.88 -3.63
C ALA A 181 24.30 -4.64 -4.54
N TYR A 182 23.85 -5.73 -5.15
CA TYR A 182 24.65 -6.60 -6.03
C TYR A 182 24.53 -6.19 -7.49
#